data_d85117606e7b9824dadf1e312d2c8ea7
#
_entry.id   d85117606e7b9824dadf1e312d2c8ea7
#
_cell.length_a   1.000
_cell.length_b   1.000
_cell.length_c   1.000
_cell.angle_alpha   90.00
_cell.angle_beta   90.00
_cell.angle_gamma   90.00
#
_symmetry.space_group_name_H-M   'P 1'
#
loop_
_entity.id
_entity.type
_entity.pdbx_description
1 polymer ?
#
loop_
_entity_poly.entity_id
_entity_poly.type
_entity_poly.pdbx_seq_one_letter_code
_entity_poly.pdbx_strand_id
1 'polypeptide(L)'
;KYRYEEIYLIIDDYHLLNNQPQINKLMEHLINHRPPNMHIIISTRKMPNISALSMWRVKDQILEIDESELKLTEEEIYKYFNEHYNYELNNEDISLIYNLTEGWIIGIEMIRQGIKEDNSLNLIKNKSMDYLEHLFNYLDEEILTKQNEEVRKFLIKTSILRILTPDACDFVRNDNNSDQILKYIMKNDLFLIQLDDDRFRYHHLFHDFLKRRA
;
A
#
# COMPACT_ATOMS: atom_id res chain seq x y z
N LYS A 1 -7.04 4.36 44.83
CA LYS A 1 -6.42 4.71 43.53
C LYS A 1 -7.30 4.08 42.46
N TYR A 2 -8.17 4.86 41.83
CA TYR A 2 -8.90 4.40 40.64
C TYR A 2 -7.88 4.21 39.52
N ARG A 3 -7.70 2.97 39.06
CA ARG A 3 -6.96 2.67 37.86
C ARG A 3 -7.92 3.01 36.71
N TYR A 4 -7.73 4.13 36.04
CA TYR A 4 -8.46 4.42 34.82
C TYR A 4 -8.04 3.40 33.78
N GLU A 5 -9.02 2.71 33.19
CA GLU A 5 -8.78 1.81 32.06
C GLU A 5 -8.34 2.66 30.87
N GLU A 6 -7.38 2.15 30.10
CA GLU A 6 -6.95 2.79 28.85
C GLU A 6 -8.06 2.65 27.80
N ILE A 7 -8.37 3.74 27.13
CA ILE A 7 -9.40 3.82 26.10
C ILE A 7 -8.71 3.98 24.76
N TYR A 8 -9.04 3.11 23.79
CA TYR A 8 -8.54 3.21 22.42
C TYR A 8 -9.70 3.51 21.48
N LEU A 9 -9.66 4.67 20.85
CA LEU A 9 -10.58 5.05 19.78
C LEU A 9 -9.88 4.81 18.44
N ILE A 10 -10.39 3.87 17.66
CA ILE A 10 -9.85 3.53 16.34
C ILE A 10 -10.79 4.11 15.28
N ILE A 11 -10.24 4.90 14.37
CA ILE A 11 -10.96 5.49 13.25
C ILE A 11 -10.29 4.99 11.97
N ASP A 12 -10.99 4.12 11.27
CA ASP A 12 -10.51 3.51 10.05
C ASP A 12 -10.93 4.32 8.82
N ASP A 13 -10.10 4.29 7.77
CA ASP A 13 -10.35 4.94 6.48
C ASP A 13 -10.69 6.44 6.58
N TYR A 14 -10.04 7.18 7.47
CA TYR A 14 -10.32 8.61 7.69
C TYR A 14 -10.23 9.45 6.41
N HIS A 15 -9.48 9.01 5.40
CA HIS A 15 -9.36 9.70 4.11
C HIS A 15 -10.71 9.93 3.40
N LEU A 16 -11.74 9.12 3.69
CA LEU A 16 -13.09 9.30 3.16
C LEU A 16 -13.76 10.59 3.68
N LEU A 17 -13.30 11.08 4.82
CA LEU A 17 -13.83 12.27 5.50
C LEU A 17 -12.94 13.51 5.32
N ASN A 18 -11.80 13.39 4.66
CA ASN A 18 -10.78 14.44 4.56
C ASN A 18 -11.29 15.76 3.96
N ASN A 19 -12.29 15.70 3.09
CA ASN A 19 -12.88 16.85 2.43
C ASN A 19 -14.05 17.48 3.23
N GLN A 20 -14.22 17.10 4.50
CA GLN A 20 -15.31 17.59 5.36
C GLN A 20 -14.73 18.51 6.47
N PRO A 21 -14.70 19.84 6.27
CA PRO A 21 -14.04 20.76 7.22
C PRO A 21 -14.60 20.70 8.63
N GLN A 22 -15.91 20.43 8.78
CA GLN A 22 -16.55 20.31 10.09
C GLN A 22 -16.05 19.07 10.85
N ILE A 23 -15.86 17.97 10.14
CA ILE A 23 -15.33 16.72 10.73
C ILE A 23 -13.86 16.90 11.13
N ASN A 24 -13.05 17.53 10.28
CA ASN A 24 -11.66 17.82 10.60
C ASN A 24 -11.53 18.71 11.85
N LYS A 25 -12.39 19.73 12.00
CA LYS A 25 -12.44 20.56 13.21
C LYS A 25 -12.91 19.78 14.44
N LEU A 26 -13.91 18.90 14.28
CA LEU A 26 -14.37 18.05 15.37
C LEU A 26 -13.26 17.11 15.85
N MET A 27 -12.53 16.49 14.92
CA MET A 27 -11.40 15.62 15.24
C MET A 27 -10.27 16.38 15.94
N GLU A 28 -9.94 17.58 15.47
CA GLU A 28 -8.97 18.46 16.12
C GLU A 28 -9.39 18.79 17.55
N HIS A 29 -10.66 19.12 17.75
CA HIS A 29 -11.21 19.40 19.09
C HIS A 29 -11.15 18.16 19.98
N LEU A 30 -11.58 17.00 19.49
CA LEU A 30 -11.53 15.72 20.21
C LEU A 30 -10.11 15.37 20.65
N ILE A 31 -9.14 15.46 19.75
CA ILE A 31 -7.74 15.14 20.04
C ILE A 31 -7.17 16.09 21.09
N ASN A 32 -7.44 17.39 20.98
CA ASN A 32 -6.93 18.39 21.91
C ASN A 32 -7.53 18.29 23.33
N HIS A 33 -8.75 17.76 23.45
CA HIS A 33 -9.48 17.71 24.72
C HIS A 33 -9.69 16.29 25.26
N ARG A 34 -9.02 15.29 24.67
CA ARG A 34 -9.13 13.90 25.13
C ARG A 34 -8.60 13.75 26.56
N PRO A 35 -9.17 12.86 27.37
CA PRO A 35 -8.60 12.53 28.67
C PRO A 35 -7.23 11.84 28.52
N PRO A 36 -6.35 11.93 29.54
CA PRO A 36 -4.98 11.41 29.43
C PRO A 36 -4.87 9.90 29.14
N ASN A 37 -5.90 9.13 29.52
CA ASN A 37 -5.98 7.68 29.30
C ASN A 37 -6.67 7.32 27.97
N MET A 38 -6.90 8.26 27.08
CA MET A 38 -7.52 8.02 25.78
C MET A 38 -6.49 8.14 24.66
N HIS A 39 -6.35 7.07 23.89
CA HIS A 39 -5.51 6.99 22.70
C HIS A 39 -6.39 7.00 21.46
N ILE A 40 -5.98 7.75 20.44
CA ILE A 40 -6.70 7.81 19.17
C ILE A 40 -5.78 7.28 18.09
N ILE A 41 -6.25 6.26 17.38
CA ILE A 41 -5.56 5.64 16.25
C ILE A 41 -6.36 5.96 14.99
N ILE A 42 -5.70 6.55 14.00
CA ILE A 42 -6.34 6.91 12.73
C ILE A 42 -5.63 6.18 11.61
N SER A 43 -6.34 5.30 10.90
CA SER A 43 -5.83 4.78 9.63
C SER A 43 -6.29 5.68 8.47
N THR A 44 -5.41 5.93 7.52
CA THR A 44 -5.73 6.81 6.41
C THR A 44 -4.77 6.57 5.23
N ARG A 45 -5.28 6.62 4.00
CA ARG A 45 -4.45 6.56 2.77
C ARG A 45 -3.87 7.92 2.38
N LYS A 46 -4.35 9.00 2.99
CA LYS A 46 -3.93 10.38 2.69
C LYS A 46 -3.78 11.13 3.99
N MET A 47 -2.78 11.98 4.07
CA MET A 47 -2.58 12.82 5.24
C MET A 47 -3.89 13.51 5.63
N PRO A 48 -4.33 13.37 6.90
CA PRO A 48 -5.51 14.04 7.39
C PRO A 48 -5.43 15.55 7.22
N ASN A 49 -6.49 16.18 6.71
CA ASN A 49 -6.55 17.63 6.53
C ASN A 49 -6.94 18.34 7.86
N ILE A 50 -6.14 18.07 8.90
CA ILE A 50 -6.31 18.64 10.24
C ILE A 50 -5.24 19.72 10.44
N SER A 51 -5.65 20.95 10.72
CA SER A 51 -4.74 22.11 10.77
C SER A 51 -3.70 22.01 11.89
N ALA A 52 -4.01 21.35 12.99
CA ALA A 52 -3.11 21.17 14.12
C ALA A 52 -2.02 20.10 13.95
N LEU A 53 -2.03 19.29 12.88
CA LEU A 53 -1.07 18.20 12.67
C LEU A 53 0.39 18.65 12.79
N SER A 54 0.77 19.73 12.12
CA SER A 54 2.14 20.25 12.16
C SER A 54 2.57 20.64 13.58
N MET A 55 1.65 21.20 14.37
CA MET A 55 1.91 21.56 15.75
C MET A 55 2.09 20.30 16.64
N TRP A 56 1.27 19.28 16.44
CA TRP A 56 1.37 18.03 17.19
C TRP A 56 2.67 17.28 16.88
N ARG A 57 3.15 17.30 15.63
CA ARG A 57 4.48 16.77 15.25
C ARG A 57 5.61 17.46 16.01
N VAL A 58 5.61 18.80 15.99
CA VAL A 58 6.64 19.60 16.68
C VAL A 58 6.64 19.34 18.20
N LYS A 59 5.47 19.03 18.78
CA LYS A 59 5.32 18.75 20.21
C LYS A 59 5.51 17.29 20.57
N ASP A 60 5.86 16.42 19.63
CA ASP A 60 6.00 14.97 19.81
C ASP A 60 4.74 14.32 20.42
N GLN A 61 3.56 14.75 19.94
CA GLN A 61 2.26 14.32 20.44
C GLN A 61 1.58 13.30 19.53
N ILE A 62 2.18 12.97 18.39
CA ILE A 62 1.71 11.96 17.45
C ILE A 62 2.83 11.02 17.08
N LEU A 63 2.49 9.76 16.88
CA LEU A 63 3.29 8.76 16.22
C LEU A 63 2.69 8.57 14.82
N GLU A 64 3.52 8.69 13.80
CA GLU A 64 3.15 8.38 12.43
C GLU A 64 3.82 7.08 12.03
N ILE A 65 3.05 6.18 11.45
CA ILE A 65 3.52 4.92 10.90
C ILE A 65 3.20 4.98 9.40
N ASP A 66 4.23 5.00 8.59
CA ASP A 66 4.06 5.07 7.14
C ASP A 66 4.15 3.69 6.46
N GLU A 67 3.99 3.68 5.13
CA GLU A 67 4.03 2.45 4.34
C GLU A 67 5.35 1.68 4.52
N SER A 68 6.48 2.38 4.68
CA SER A 68 7.78 1.73 4.79
C SER A 68 7.94 0.95 6.10
N GLU A 69 7.29 1.43 7.16
CA GLU A 69 7.29 0.77 8.47
C GLU A 69 6.28 -0.40 8.54
N LEU A 70 5.30 -0.42 7.64
CA LEU A 70 4.31 -1.50 7.53
C LEU A 70 4.75 -2.64 6.60
N LYS A 71 5.81 -2.45 5.81
CA LYS A 71 6.38 -3.51 4.98
C LYS A 71 7.13 -4.51 5.84
N LEU A 72 6.86 -5.79 5.60
CA LEU A 72 7.58 -6.86 6.28
C LEU A 72 8.99 -7.02 5.71
N THR A 73 9.97 -7.11 6.59
CA THR A 73 11.33 -7.52 6.28
C THR A 73 11.40 -9.04 6.00
N GLU A 74 12.50 -9.52 5.41
CA GLU A 74 12.71 -10.96 5.22
C GLU A 74 12.64 -11.73 6.55
N GLU A 75 13.16 -11.16 7.65
CA GLU A 75 13.07 -11.77 8.98
C GLU A 75 11.63 -11.90 9.49
N GLU A 76 10.81 -10.86 9.27
CA GLU A 76 9.40 -10.88 9.65
C GLU A 76 8.58 -11.83 8.76
N ILE A 77 8.91 -11.93 7.45
CA ILE A 77 8.33 -12.94 6.55
C ILE A 77 8.69 -14.35 7.03
N TYR A 78 9.95 -14.58 7.44
CA TYR A 78 10.35 -15.86 8.00
C TYR A 78 9.50 -16.20 9.25
N LYS A 79 9.38 -15.29 10.20
CA LYS A 79 8.54 -15.47 11.41
C LYS A 79 7.09 -15.73 11.05
N TYR A 80 6.55 -14.96 10.09
CA TYR A 80 5.18 -15.10 9.63
C TYR A 80 4.90 -16.51 9.08
N PHE A 81 5.72 -17.00 8.18
CA PHE A 81 5.51 -18.32 7.61
C PHE A 81 5.90 -19.46 8.56
N ASN A 82 7.10 -19.44 9.11
CA ASN A 82 7.67 -20.59 9.79
C ASN A 82 7.24 -20.68 11.26
N GLU A 83 7.18 -19.55 11.99
CA GLU A 83 6.83 -19.57 13.41
C GLU A 83 5.32 -19.47 13.64
N HIS A 84 4.62 -18.64 12.84
CA HIS A 84 3.19 -18.43 13.03
C HIS A 84 2.32 -19.48 12.32
N TYR A 85 2.69 -19.85 11.09
CA TYR A 85 1.92 -20.81 10.28
C TYR A 85 2.56 -22.19 10.15
N ASN A 86 3.74 -22.44 10.77
CA ASN A 86 4.47 -23.70 10.74
C ASN A 86 4.80 -24.22 9.34
N TYR A 87 5.14 -23.32 8.41
CA TYR A 87 5.74 -23.69 7.14
C TYR A 87 7.26 -23.88 7.33
N GLU A 88 7.87 -24.75 6.53
CA GLU A 88 9.32 -25.00 6.55
C GLU A 88 9.99 -24.32 5.35
N LEU A 89 9.89 -22.95 5.28
CA LEU A 89 10.52 -22.18 4.23
C LEU A 89 12.00 -21.95 4.53
N ASN A 90 12.87 -22.15 3.52
CA ASN A 90 14.26 -21.78 3.63
C ASN A 90 14.51 -20.32 3.25
N ASN A 91 15.76 -19.85 3.42
CA ASN A 91 16.11 -18.45 3.14
C ASN A 91 15.91 -18.06 1.68
N GLU A 92 16.10 -18.97 0.73
CA GLU A 92 15.89 -18.70 -0.71
C GLU A 92 14.40 -18.47 -1.00
N ASP A 93 13.54 -19.25 -0.37
CA ASP A 93 12.10 -19.12 -0.48
C ASP A 93 11.62 -17.78 0.11
N ILE A 94 12.15 -17.39 1.28
CA ILE A 94 11.84 -16.11 1.92
C ILE A 94 12.29 -14.93 1.05
N SER A 95 13.53 -14.96 0.56
CA SER A 95 14.03 -13.91 -0.34
C SER A 95 13.21 -13.83 -1.64
N LEU A 96 12.75 -14.96 -2.18
CA LEU A 96 11.87 -14.98 -3.34
C LEU A 96 10.53 -14.30 -3.04
N ILE A 97 9.91 -14.62 -1.91
CA ILE A 97 8.65 -13.99 -1.46
C ILE A 97 8.85 -12.49 -1.26
N TYR A 98 9.93 -12.09 -0.57
CA TYR A 98 10.24 -10.68 -0.37
C TYR A 98 10.42 -9.94 -1.71
N ASN A 99 11.21 -10.48 -2.63
CA ASN A 99 11.45 -9.87 -3.94
C ASN A 99 10.16 -9.73 -4.78
N LEU A 100 9.21 -10.65 -4.63
CA LEU A 100 7.91 -10.57 -5.31
C LEU A 100 6.99 -9.54 -4.68
N THR A 101 6.93 -9.52 -3.34
CA THR A 101 5.95 -8.72 -2.59
C THR A 101 6.49 -7.37 -2.13
N GLU A 102 7.82 -7.17 -2.13
CA GLU A 102 8.48 -6.02 -1.53
C GLU A 102 8.02 -5.77 -0.07
N GLY A 103 7.72 -6.85 0.66
CA GLY A 103 7.21 -6.79 2.02
C GLY A 103 5.72 -6.45 2.16
N TRP A 104 4.99 -6.30 1.06
CA TRP A 104 3.57 -5.97 1.11
C TRP A 104 2.72 -7.12 1.65
N ILE A 105 2.10 -6.91 2.82
CA ILE A 105 1.42 -7.96 3.58
C ILE A 105 0.28 -8.64 2.81
N ILE A 106 -0.47 -7.91 1.97
CA ILE A 106 -1.54 -8.52 1.17
C ILE A 106 -0.94 -9.49 0.15
N GLY A 107 0.16 -9.12 -0.51
CA GLY A 107 0.86 -10.01 -1.44
C GLY A 107 1.40 -11.27 -0.74
N ILE A 108 1.97 -11.10 0.45
CA ILE A 108 2.47 -12.20 1.29
C ILE A 108 1.33 -13.14 1.70
N GLU A 109 0.21 -12.60 2.15
CA GLU A 109 -0.96 -13.39 2.54
C GLU A 109 -1.56 -14.19 1.37
N MET A 110 -1.64 -13.57 0.18
CA MET A 110 -2.12 -14.27 -1.02
C MET A 110 -1.18 -15.41 -1.44
N ILE A 111 0.14 -15.21 -1.33
CA ILE A 111 1.12 -16.28 -1.53
C ILE A 111 0.89 -17.41 -0.52
N ARG A 112 0.69 -17.07 0.75
CA ARG A 112 0.42 -18.06 1.80
C ARG A 112 -0.83 -18.89 1.50
N GLN A 113 -1.91 -18.24 1.06
CA GLN A 113 -3.15 -18.94 0.68
C GLN A 113 -2.91 -19.88 -0.50
N GLY A 114 -2.20 -19.44 -1.53
CA GLY A 114 -1.84 -20.29 -2.67
C GLY A 114 -1.00 -21.51 -2.28
N ILE A 115 -0.05 -21.36 -1.36
CA ILE A 115 0.75 -22.49 -0.84
C ILE A 115 -0.15 -23.49 -0.09
N LYS A 116 -1.12 -23.00 0.69
CA LYS A 116 -2.04 -23.85 1.45
C LYS A 116 -2.94 -24.69 0.56
N GLU A 117 -3.41 -24.15 -0.54
CA GLU A 117 -4.31 -24.85 -1.47
C GLU A 117 -3.59 -25.98 -2.24
N ASP A 118 -2.35 -25.76 -2.64
CA ASP A 118 -1.62 -26.66 -3.56
C ASP A 118 -0.49 -27.45 -2.87
N ASN A 119 -0.27 -27.22 -1.59
CA ASN A 119 0.78 -27.86 -0.76
C ASN A 119 2.20 -27.79 -1.37
N SER A 120 2.47 -26.83 -2.27
CA SER A 120 3.78 -26.71 -2.91
C SER A 120 4.25 -25.28 -3.17
N LEU A 121 5.45 -24.99 -2.69
CA LEU A 121 6.26 -23.82 -3.08
C LEU A 121 6.70 -23.87 -4.56
N ASN A 122 6.52 -25.02 -5.23
CA ASN A 122 6.91 -25.18 -6.62
C ASN A 122 6.15 -24.26 -7.56
N LEU A 123 4.94 -23.83 -7.23
CA LEU A 123 4.19 -22.85 -7.99
C LEU A 123 4.91 -21.51 -8.05
N ILE A 124 5.45 -21.06 -6.91
CA ILE A 124 6.22 -19.81 -6.85
C ILE A 124 7.52 -19.95 -7.62
N LYS A 125 8.25 -21.08 -7.45
CA LYS A 125 9.53 -21.36 -8.11
C LYS A 125 9.39 -21.50 -9.63
N ASN A 126 8.31 -22.09 -10.10
CA ASN A 126 8.05 -22.29 -11.53
C ASN A 126 7.47 -21.06 -12.24
N LYS A 127 7.33 -19.91 -11.52
CA LYS A 127 6.67 -18.71 -12.04
C LYS A 127 5.27 -18.98 -12.62
N SER A 128 4.62 -20.06 -12.18
CA SER A 128 3.21 -20.28 -12.45
C SER A 128 2.46 -19.16 -11.74
N MET A 129 1.85 -18.26 -12.52
CA MET A 129 1.19 -17.08 -11.96
C MET A 129 -0.22 -17.37 -11.42
N ASP A 130 -0.62 -18.66 -11.42
CA ASP A 130 -1.97 -19.06 -11.01
C ASP A 130 -2.24 -18.76 -9.52
N TYR A 131 -1.18 -18.85 -8.68
CA TYR A 131 -1.29 -18.48 -7.25
C TYR A 131 -1.57 -17.00 -7.00
N LEU A 132 -1.34 -16.14 -8.01
CA LEU A 132 -1.64 -14.70 -7.94
C LEU A 132 -3.02 -14.34 -8.51
N GLU A 133 -3.80 -15.30 -8.97
CA GLU A 133 -5.09 -15.03 -9.59
C GLU A 133 -6.03 -14.26 -8.64
N HIS A 134 -6.12 -14.69 -7.39
CA HIS A 134 -6.91 -13.99 -6.37
C HIS A 134 -6.39 -12.57 -6.11
N LEU A 135 -5.06 -12.39 -6.06
CA LEU A 135 -4.45 -11.07 -5.93
C LEU A 135 -4.77 -10.19 -7.14
N PHE A 136 -4.68 -10.73 -8.34
CA PHE A 136 -4.97 -9.99 -9.56
C PHE A 136 -6.45 -9.62 -9.68
N ASN A 137 -7.35 -10.49 -9.25
CA ASN A 137 -8.77 -10.17 -9.15
C ASN A 137 -9.01 -9.03 -8.14
N TYR A 138 -8.37 -9.10 -6.97
CA TYR A 138 -8.40 -8.01 -6.00
C TYR A 138 -7.89 -6.68 -6.57
N LEU A 139 -6.73 -6.70 -7.25
CA LEU A 139 -6.16 -5.48 -7.87
C LEU A 139 -7.06 -4.92 -8.99
N ASP A 140 -7.73 -5.78 -9.73
CA ASP A 140 -8.69 -5.37 -10.76
C ASP A 140 -9.92 -4.69 -10.15
N GLU A 141 -10.57 -5.35 -9.20
CA GLU A 141 -11.81 -4.88 -8.59
C GLU A 141 -11.60 -3.67 -7.67
N GLU A 142 -10.57 -3.72 -6.83
CA GLU A 142 -10.38 -2.72 -5.78
C GLU A 142 -9.51 -1.53 -6.22
N ILE A 143 -8.68 -1.71 -7.24
CA ILE A 143 -7.75 -0.66 -7.68
C ILE A 143 -8.09 -0.19 -9.08
N LEU A 144 -7.97 -1.06 -10.09
CA LEU A 144 -8.03 -0.64 -11.49
C LEU A 144 -9.42 -0.15 -11.91
N THR A 145 -10.48 -0.88 -11.55
CA THR A 145 -11.85 -0.52 -11.93
C THR A 145 -12.35 0.75 -11.25
N LYS A 146 -11.82 1.10 -10.09
CA LYS A 146 -12.16 2.34 -9.36
C LYS A 146 -11.50 3.59 -9.95
N GLN A 147 -10.55 3.43 -10.88
CA GLN A 147 -9.94 4.56 -11.55
C GLN A 147 -10.81 5.05 -12.71
N ASN A 148 -10.72 6.35 -13.03
CA ASN A 148 -11.29 6.88 -14.24
C ASN A 148 -10.63 6.26 -15.50
N GLU A 149 -11.29 6.40 -16.64
CA GLU A 149 -10.85 5.77 -17.89
C GLU A 149 -9.43 6.24 -18.33
N GLU A 150 -9.11 7.50 -18.12
CA GLU A 150 -7.81 8.08 -18.48
C GLU A 150 -6.67 7.45 -17.67
N VAL A 151 -6.82 7.37 -16.36
CA VAL A 151 -5.83 6.74 -15.47
C VAL A 151 -5.71 5.25 -15.78
N ARG A 152 -6.81 4.55 -16.02
CA ARG A 152 -6.81 3.12 -16.41
C ARG A 152 -6.01 2.91 -17.70
N LYS A 153 -6.27 3.70 -18.73
CA LYS A 153 -5.54 3.64 -20.01
C LYS A 153 -4.07 3.97 -19.82
N PHE A 154 -3.75 4.92 -18.95
CA PHE A 154 -2.38 5.27 -18.60
C PHE A 154 -1.67 4.06 -18.01
N LEU A 155 -2.21 3.46 -16.94
CA LEU A 155 -1.62 2.34 -16.23
C LEU A 155 -1.36 1.15 -17.18
N ILE A 156 -2.34 0.79 -18.00
CA ILE A 156 -2.22 -0.32 -18.95
C ILE A 156 -1.18 -0.02 -20.03
N LYS A 157 -1.24 1.15 -20.69
CA LYS A 157 -0.31 1.46 -21.79
C LYS A 157 1.13 1.60 -21.34
N THR A 158 1.36 2.14 -20.13
CA THR A 158 2.71 2.37 -19.61
C THR A 158 3.29 1.13 -18.91
N SER A 159 2.52 0.07 -18.76
CA SER A 159 2.99 -1.20 -18.18
C SER A 159 4.14 -1.87 -18.94
N ILE A 160 4.37 -1.50 -20.18
CA ILE A 160 5.52 -1.95 -20.97
C ILE A 160 6.85 -1.35 -20.47
N LEU A 161 6.79 -0.22 -19.78
CA LEU A 161 7.96 0.49 -19.30
C LEU A 161 8.42 -0.09 -17.95
N ARG A 162 9.73 -0.31 -17.79
CA ARG A 162 10.30 -0.70 -16.49
C ARG A 162 10.51 0.50 -15.58
N ILE A 163 10.89 1.63 -16.19
CA ILE A 163 11.04 2.92 -15.53
C ILE A 163 10.14 3.90 -16.27
N LEU A 164 9.33 4.62 -15.50
CA LEU A 164 8.44 5.63 -16.00
C LEU A 164 9.08 6.99 -15.79
N THR A 165 9.14 7.76 -16.87
CA THR A 165 9.37 9.20 -16.83
C THR A 165 8.22 9.87 -17.56
N PRO A 166 7.90 11.15 -17.29
CA PRO A 166 6.86 11.85 -18.03
C PRO A 166 7.01 11.70 -19.56
N ASP A 167 8.22 11.94 -20.07
CA ASP A 167 8.51 11.88 -21.53
C ASP A 167 8.34 10.47 -22.11
N ALA A 168 8.83 9.43 -21.41
CA ALA A 168 8.67 8.05 -21.86
C ALA A 168 7.20 7.62 -21.87
N CYS A 169 6.44 8.04 -20.86
CA CYS A 169 5.02 7.76 -20.79
C CYS A 169 4.24 8.49 -21.88
N ASP A 170 4.57 9.77 -22.15
CA ASP A 170 3.96 10.54 -23.22
C ASP A 170 4.25 9.90 -24.59
N PHE A 171 5.50 9.46 -24.81
CA PHE A 171 5.87 8.77 -26.05
C PHE A 171 5.06 7.49 -26.27
N VAL A 172 4.96 6.62 -25.26
CA VAL A 172 4.22 5.35 -25.37
C VAL A 172 2.72 5.56 -25.54
N ARG A 173 2.18 6.57 -24.90
CA ARG A 173 0.76 6.90 -24.97
C ARG A 173 0.36 7.70 -26.22
N ASN A 174 1.32 8.36 -26.84
CA ASN A 174 1.11 9.39 -27.84
C ASN A 174 0.23 10.54 -27.28
N ASP A 175 0.65 11.08 -26.13
CA ASP A 175 -0.08 12.10 -25.36
C ASP A 175 0.94 13.05 -24.71
N ASN A 176 0.53 14.04 -23.92
CA ASN A 176 1.42 15.07 -23.35
C ASN A 176 1.07 15.46 -21.89
N ASN A 177 0.33 14.62 -21.16
CA ASN A 177 -0.14 14.92 -19.82
C ASN A 177 0.33 13.90 -18.76
N SER A 178 1.36 13.10 -19.08
CA SER A 178 1.79 12.03 -18.21
C SER A 178 2.33 12.52 -16.86
N ASP A 179 2.96 13.68 -16.80
CA ASP A 179 3.40 14.28 -15.53
C ASP A 179 2.24 14.50 -14.56
N GLN A 180 1.10 15.00 -15.05
CA GLN A 180 -0.08 15.24 -14.23
C GLN A 180 -0.67 13.90 -13.73
N ILE A 181 -0.69 12.88 -14.57
CA ILE A 181 -1.21 11.56 -14.22
C ILE A 181 -0.27 10.85 -13.25
N LEU A 182 1.04 10.91 -13.41
CA LEU A 182 2.02 10.37 -12.48
C LEU A 182 1.86 11.02 -11.09
N LYS A 183 1.74 12.34 -11.03
CA LYS A 183 1.46 13.05 -9.76
C LYS A 183 0.13 12.64 -9.13
N TYR A 184 -0.89 12.39 -9.94
CA TYR A 184 -2.17 11.88 -9.46
C TYR A 184 -2.02 10.46 -8.88
N ILE A 185 -1.33 9.56 -9.59
CA ILE A 185 -1.07 8.18 -9.16
C ILE A 185 -0.30 8.17 -7.84
N MET A 186 0.77 8.95 -7.72
CA MET A 186 1.53 9.12 -6.48
C MET A 186 0.65 9.61 -5.33
N LYS A 187 -0.11 10.68 -5.56
CA LYS A 187 -0.98 11.27 -4.54
C LYS A 187 -2.08 10.32 -4.05
N ASN A 188 -2.45 9.31 -4.83
CA ASN A 188 -3.49 8.35 -4.50
C ASN A 188 -2.94 6.97 -4.13
N ASP A 189 -1.62 6.84 -3.92
CA ASP A 189 -0.93 5.60 -3.52
C ASP A 189 -1.28 4.40 -4.41
N LEU A 190 -1.27 4.61 -5.73
CA LEU A 190 -1.62 3.60 -6.72
C LEU A 190 -0.38 2.77 -7.15
N PHE A 191 0.34 2.20 -6.18
CA PHE A 191 1.47 1.30 -6.41
C PHE A 191 2.59 1.86 -7.30
N LEU A 192 2.79 3.17 -7.24
CA LEU A 192 3.88 3.86 -7.92
C LEU A 192 4.99 4.18 -6.91
N ILE A 193 6.20 3.75 -7.19
CA ILE A 193 7.38 3.98 -6.35
C ILE A 193 8.24 5.01 -7.04
N GLN A 194 8.56 6.09 -6.35
CA GLN A 194 9.48 7.10 -6.82
C GLN A 194 10.92 6.62 -6.60
N LEU A 195 11.73 6.70 -7.64
CA LEU A 195 13.16 6.34 -7.59
C LEU A 195 14.04 7.59 -7.40
N ASP A 196 13.67 8.70 -8.05
CA ASP A 196 14.23 10.03 -7.90
C ASP A 196 13.23 11.08 -8.40
N ASP A 197 13.68 12.34 -8.65
CA ASP A 197 12.79 13.46 -8.94
C ASP A 197 11.82 13.20 -10.10
N ASP A 198 12.28 12.55 -11.18
CA ASP A 198 11.51 12.35 -12.41
C ASP A 198 11.35 10.89 -12.82
N ARG A 199 11.90 9.94 -12.05
CA ARG A 199 11.84 8.52 -12.35
C ARG A 199 10.98 7.75 -11.36
N PHE A 200 10.11 6.91 -11.89
CA PHE A 200 9.19 6.09 -11.14
C PHE A 200 9.22 4.66 -11.65
N ARG A 201 8.74 3.74 -10.84
CA ARG A 201 8.41 2.38 -11.25
C ARG A 201 7.12 1.92 -10.59
N TYR A 202 6.44 0.99 -11.19
CA TYR A 202 5.38 0.29 -10.49
C TYR A 202 5.95 -0.69 -9.46
N HIS A 203 5.21 -0.94 -8.39
CA HIS A 203 5.43 -2.08 -7.52
C HIS A 203 5.42 -3.38 -8.35
N HIS A 204 6.32 -4.33 -8.07
CA HIS A 204 6.49 -5.52 -8.92
C HIS A 204 5.18 -6.27 -9.20
N LEU A 205 4.43 -6.63 -8.17
CA LEU A 205 3.17 -7.36 -8.33
C LEU A 205 2.13 -6.57 -9.15
N PHE A 206 2.06 -5.26 -8.93
CA PHE A 206 1.15 -4.41 -9.69
C PHE A 206 1.58 -4.28 -11.16
N HIS A 207 2.88 -4.20 -11.40
CA HIS A 207 3.44 -4.18 -12.76
C HIS A 207 3.12 -5.46 -13.53
N ASP A 208 3.29 -6.62 -12.89
CA ASP A 208 2.97 -7.91 -13.49
C ASP A 208 1.47 -8.07 -13.74
N PHE A 209 0.63 -7.58 -12.84
CA PHE A 209 -0.82 -7.48 -13.04
C PHE A 209 -1.18 -6.62 -14.26
N LEU A 210 -0.62 -5.39 -14.36
CA LEU A 210 -0.90 -4.49 -15.48
C LEU A 210 -0.47 -5.08 -16.82
N LYS A 211 0.68 -5.77 -16.89
CA LYS A 211 1.14 -6.47 -18.12
C LYS A 211 0.20 -7.55 -18.59
N ARG A 212 -0.52 -8.21 -17.68
CA ARG A 212 -1.52 -9.22 -18.06
C ARG A 212 -2.81 -8.60 -18.60
N ARG A 213 -3.07 -7.34 -18.26
CA ARG A 213 -4.24 -6.59 -18.72
C ARG A 213 -4.00 -5.79 -20.00
N ALA A 214 -2.73 -5.65 -20.42
CA ALA A 214 -2.32 -4.98 -21.66
C ALA A 214 -2.53 -5.86 -22.87
#